data_58048630d0c0ad6103265bbcbd593cd0
#
_entry.id   58048630d0c0ad6103265bbcbd593cd0
#
_cell.length_a   1.000
_cell.length_b   1.000
_cell.length_c   1.000
_cell.angle_alpha   90.00
_cell.angle_beta   90.00
_cell.angle_gamma   90.00
#
_symmetry.space_group_name_H-M   'P 1'
#
loop_
_entity.id
_entity.type
_entity.pdbx_description
1 polymer ?
#
loop_
_entity_poly.entity_id
_entity_poly.type
_entity_poly.pdbx_seq_one_letter_code
_entity_poly.pdbx_strand_id
1 'polypeptide(L)'
;MARLLPTGSDTTVDRTDDPAVLYVDDRRTREMISVLAVDTGYDIFHLLNRRTATASEIAAEMDLSIQNTSYHLKKLEAAELISVVDTCYSEKGREMEVYAATRDPKVVVLGTEADQKALRKAFARMAGVIGVPAVLIAAWESVTGVAKRVQEH
;
A
#
# COMPACT_ATOMS: atom_id res chain seq x y z
N MET A 1 20.26 -37.87 -9.22
CA MET A 1 20.11 -36.56 -9.86
C MET A 1 19.38 -35.63 -8.91
N ALA A 2 20.11 -34.79 -8.18
CA ALA A 2 19.58 -33.85 -7.23
C ALA A 2 19.08 -32.60 -7.96
N ARG A 3 17.78 -32.35 -7.88
CA ARG A 3 17.12 -31.15 -8.43
C ARG A 3 17.24 -30.03 -7.38
N LEU A 4 18.20 -29.15 -7.60
CA LEU A 4 18.35 -27.93 -6.81
C LEU A 4 17.14 -27.00 -7.07
N LEU A 5 16.31 -26.83 -6.07
CA LEU A 5 15.29 -25.78 -6.03
C LEU A 5 16.01 -24.44 -5.82
N PRO A 6 15.70 -23.38 -6.56
CA PRO A 6 16.22 -22.07 -6.25
C PRO A 6 15.60 -21.60 -4.93
N THR A 7 16.49 -21.35 -3.98
CA THR A 7 16.17 -20.70 -2.71
C THR A 7 15.65 -19.30 -3.04
N GLY A 8 14.36 -19.05 -2.80
CA GLY A 8 13.78 -17.72 -2.90
C GLY A 8 14.57 -16.76 -2.01
N SER A 9 15.14 -15.74 -2.63
CA SER A 9 15.70 -14.59 -1.92
C SER A 9 14.56 -13.91 -1.16
N ASP A 10 14.54 -14.13 0.15
CA ASP A 10 13.71 -13.43 1.09
C ASP A 10 14.21 -11.98 1.14
N THR A 11 13.77 -11.18 0.18
CA THR A 11 13.98 -9.75 0.21
C THR A 11 12.98 -9.19 1.23
N THR A 12 13.38 -9.18 2.49
CA THR A 12 12.71 -8.38 3.51
C THR A 12 12.84 -6.92 3.10
N VAL A 13 11.83 -6.44 2.39
CA VAL A 13 11.61 -5.01 2.19
C VAL A 13 11.37 -4.44 3.58
N ASP A 14 12.33 -3.63 4.02
CA ASP A 14 12.28 -2.89 5.28
C ASP A 14 11.00 -2.03 5.24
N ARG A 15 9.95 -2.52 5.89
CA ARG A 15 8.68 -1.81 6.03
C ARG A 15 8.93 -0.73 7.06
N THR A 16 8.98 0.50 6.63
CA THR A 16 8.73 1.62 7.55
C THR A 16 7.26 1.48 7.97
N ASP A 17 7.03 0.94 9.15
CA ASP A 17 5.68 0.66 9.70
C ASP A 17 4.85 1.93 9.97
N ASP A 18 5.42 3.11 9.74
CA ASP A 18 4.74 4.38 9.93
C ASP A 18 4.08 4.85 8.62
N PRO A 19 2.74 4.98 8.58
CA PRO A 19 2.05 5.52 7.42
C PRO A 19 2.50 6.96 7.13
N ALA A 20 2.77 7.25 5.85
CA ALA A 20 3.11 8.60 5.43
C ALA A 20 1.89 9.52 5.62
N VAL A 21 2.07 10.57 6.43
CA VAL A 21 1.05 11.61 6.64
C VAL A 21 1.28 12.75 5.65
N LEU A 22 0.31 13.00 4.80
CA LEU A 22 0.35 13.99 3.73
C LEU A 22 -0.67 15.10 4.02
N TYR A 23 -0.24 16.34 3.97
CA TYR A 23 -1.09 17.51 4.16
C TYR A 23 -1.55 18.08 2.82
N VAL A 24 -2.76 18.68 2.80
CA VAL A 24 -3.35 19.20 1.55
C VAL A 24 -2.56 20.34 0.91
N ASP A 25 -1.74 21.05 1.65
CA ASP A 25 -0.86 22.12 1.18
C ASP A 25 0.45 21.58 0.58
N ASP A 26 0.79 20.31 0.79
CA ASP A 26 1.92 19.66 0.16
C ASP A 26 1.66 19.47 -1.36
N ARG A 27 2.67 19.78 -2.16
CA ARG A 27 2.67 19.58 -3.60
C ARG A 27 2.39 18.13 -3.99
N ARG A 28 2.99 17.16 -3.29
CA ARG A 28 2.80 15.72 -3.56
C ARG A 28 1.33 15.31 -3.33
N THR A 29 0.74 15.80 -2.26
CA THR A 29 -0.67 15.55 -1.96
C THR A 29 -1.58 16.08 -3.07
N ARG A 30 -1.30 17.29 -3.56
CA ARG A 30 -2.05 17.90 -4.66
C ARG A 30 -1.94 17.08 -5.95
N GLU A 31 -0.73 16.64 -6.29
CA GLU A 31 -0.49 15.80 -7.49
C GLU A 31 -1.26 14.47 -7.37
N MET A 32 -1.19 13.82 -6.22
CA MET A 32 -1.92 12.57 -5.93
C MET A 32 -3.44 12.74 -6.04
N ILE A 33 -3.99 13.76 -5.40
CA ILE A 33 -5.43 14.07 -5.47
C ILE A 33 -5.84 14.35 -6.91
N SER A 34 -5.04 15.11 -7.67
CA SER A 34 -5.36 15.45 -9.07
C SER A 34 -5.43 14.23 -9.98
N VAL A 35 -4.62 13.21 -9.75
CA VAL A 35 -4.63 11.95 -10.52
C VAL A 35 -5.83 11.09 -10.13
N LEU A 36 -6.14 11.01 -8.84
CA LEU A 36 -7.28 10.24 -8.33
C LEU A 36 -8.64 10.92 -8.54
N ALA A 37 -8.66 12.21 -8.82
CA ALA A 37 -9.89 12.94 -9.18
C ALA A 37 -10.37 12.65 -10.61
N VAL A 38 -9.56 12.00 -11.43
CA VAL A 38 -9.93 11.55 -12.78
C VAL A 38 -10.43 10.11 -12.69
N ASP A 39 -11.66 9.85 -13.10
CA ASP A 39 -12.31 8.54 -13.00
C ASP A 39 -11.42 7.40 -13.52
N THR A 40 -10.86 7.55 -14.72
CA THR A 40 -9.95 6.55 -15.30
C THR A 40 -8.71 6.30 -14.44
N GLY A 41 -8.12 7.34 -13.87
CA GLY A 41 -6.97 7.21 -12.96
C GLY A 41 -7.34 6.48 -11.68
N TYR A 42 -8.49 6.82 -11.10
CA TYR A 42 -9.02 6.15 -9.92
C TYR A 42 -9.30 4.67 -10.18
N ASP A 43 -9.97 4.34 -11.28
CA ASP A 43 -10.34 2.96 -11.63
C ASP A 43 -9.11 2.08 -11.86
N ILE A 44 -8.09 2.59 -12.56
CA ILE A 44 -6.80 1.91 -12.73
C ILE A 44 -6.12 1.67 -11.37
N PHE A 45 -6.06 2.70 -10.52
CA PHE A 45 -5.50 2.56 -9.19
C PHE A 45 -6.27 1.54 -8.35
N HIS A 46 -7.60 1.57 -8.38
CA HIS A 46 -8.45 0.61 -7.68
C HIS A 46 -8.24 -0.84 -8.16
N LEU A 47 -8.08 -1.05 -9.47
CA LEU A 47 -7.73 -2.35 -10.04
C LEU A 47 -6.38 -2.84 -9.53
N LEU A 48 -5.34 -1.98 -9.54
CA LEU A 48 -3.99 -2.33 -9.13
C LEU A 48 -3.84 -2.53 -7.62
N ASN A 49 -4.77 -2.04 -6.79
CA ASN A 49 -4.86 -2.40 -5.37
C ASN A 49 -5.34 -3.84 -5.14
N ARG A 50 -6.06 -4.42 -6.10
CA ARG A 50 -6.63 -5.77 -6.00
C ARG A 50 -5.74 -6.83 -6.63
N ARG A 51 -5.04 -6.50 -7.70
CA ARG A 51 -4.16 -7.42 -8.44
C ARG A 51 -3.08 -6.65 -9.21
N THR A 52 -2.02 -7.33 -9.56
CA THR A 52 -1.03 -6.84 -10.53
C THR A 52 -1.58 -6.94 -11.95
N ALA A 53 -1.18 -6.04 -12.84
CA ALA A 53 -1.55 -6.07 -14.23
C ALA A 53 -0.55 -5.32 -15.13
N THR A 54 -0.48 -5.73 -16.40
CA THR A 54 0.22 -5.00 -17.46
C THR A 54 -0.66 -3.90 -18.04
N ALA A 55 -0.06 -2.93 -18.75
CA ALA A 55 -0.82 -1.90 -19.45
C ALA A 55 -1.81 -2.48 -20.46
N SER A 56 -1.46 -3.59 -21.12
CA SER A 56 -2.33 -4.27 -22.10
C SER A 56 -3.55 -4.92 -21.44
N GLU A 57 -3.37 -5.54 -20.28
CA GLU A 57 -4.48 -6.16 -19.52
C GLU A 57 -5.44 -5.10 -18.99
N ILE A 58 -4.91 -3.98 -18.46
CA ILE A 58 -5.72 -2.85 -17.99
C ILE A 58 -6.53 -2.25 -19.15
N ALA A 59 -5.87 -2.01 -20.28
CA ALA A 59 -6.51 -1.45 -21.46
C ALA A 59 -7.66 -2.34 -21.96
N ALA A 60 -7.45 -3.65 -22.00
CA ALA A 60 -8.46 -4.62 -22.42
C ALA A 60 -9.64 -4.69 -21.44
N GLU A 61 -9.37 -4.70 -20.12
CA GLU A 61 -10.42 -4.82 -19.09
C GLU A 61 -11.31 -3.57 -19.00
N MET A 62 -10.71 -2.39 -19.22
CA MET A 62 -11.40 -1.10 -19.09
C MET A 62 -11.88 -0.50 -20.42
N ASP A 63 -11.72 -1.25 -21.52
CA ASP A 63 -12.03 -0.77 -22.88
C ASP A 63 -11.32 0.58 -23.22
N LEU A 64 -10.04 0.67 -22.86
CA LEU A 64 -9.21 1.83 -23.09
C LEU A 64 -8.17 1.56 -24.19
N SER A 65 -7.68 2.63 -24.83
CA SER A 65 -6.49 2.50 -25.66
C SER A 65 -5.24 2.32 -24.82
N ILE A 66 -4.26 1.55 -25.31
CA ILE A 66 -2.93 1.39 -24.67
C ILE A 66 -2.28 2.74 -24.35
N GLN A 67 -2.44 3.71 -25.26
CA GLN A 67 -1.88 5.05 -25.11
C GLN A 67 -2.50 5.79 -23.93
N ASN A 68 -3.83 5.73 -23.78
CA ASN A 68 -4.55 6.35 -22.66
C ASN A 68 -4.18 5.66 -21.34
N THR A 69 -4.16 4.33 -21.32
CA THR A 69 -3.73 3.56 -20.16
C THR A 69 -2.32 3.92 -19.73
N SER A 70 -1.36 3.95 -20.67
CA SER A 70 0.03 4.31 -20.37
C SER A 70 0.17 5.75 -19.85
N TYR A 71 -0.65 6.68 -20.32
CA TYR A 71 -0.69 8.04 -19.80
C TYR A 71 -1.09 8.08 -18.32
N HIS A 72 -2.15 7.36 -17.94
CA HIS A 72 -2.61 7.31 -16.56
C HIS A 72 -1.64 6.53 -15.66
N LEU A 73 -1.06 5.43 -16.13
CA LEU A 73 -0.03 4.68 -15.40
C LEU A 73 1.17 5.56 -15.05
N LYS A 74 1.70 6.32 -16.02
CA LYS A 74 2.81 7.27 -15.77
C LYS A 74 2.46 8.33 -14.73
N LYS A 75 1.22 8.83 -14.72
CA LYS A 75 0.76 9.79 -13.71
C LYS A 75 0.62 9.17 -12.32
N LEU A 76 0.07 7.98 -12.24
CA LEU A 76 -0.06 7.24 -10.98
C LEU A 76 1.32 6.88 -10.39
N GLU A 77 2.27 6.49 -11.26
CA GLU A 77 3.64 6.19 -10.87
C GLU A 77 4.39 7.45 -10.40
N ALA A 78 4.27 8.58 -11.12
CA ALA A 78 4.84 9.86 -10.71
C ALA A 78 4.26 10.38 -9.38
N ALA A 79 3.01 10.03 -9.07
CA ALA A 79 2.37 10.31 -7.78
C ALA A 79 2.71 9.27 -6.69
N GLU A 80 3.60 8.32 -6.96
CA GLU A 80 4.01 7.25 -6.03
C GLU A 80 2.83 6.41 -5.52
N LEU A 81 1.79 6.25 -6.32
CA LEU A 81 0.61 5.44 -6.01
C LEU A 81 0.75 4.00 -6.49
N ILE A 82 1.51 3.79 -7.56
CA ILE A 82 1.82 2.49 -8.16
C ILE A 82 3.31 2.37 -8.43
N SER A 83 3.78 1.16 -8.63
CA SER A 83 5.16 0.86 -9.06
C SER A 83 5.19 -0.33 -10.01
N VAL A 84 6.24 -0.42 -10.82
CA VAL A 84 6.58 -1.63 -11.57
C VAL A 84 7.13 -2.64 -10.60
N VAL A 85 6.51 -3.80 -10.53
CA VAL A 85 6.87 -4.89 -9.59
C VAL A 85 7.47 -6.09 -10.28
N ASP A 86 7.28 -6.22 -11.59
CA ASP A 86 7.77 -7.33 -12.39
C ASP A 86 7.80 -6.95 -13.87
N THR A 87 8.43 -7.80 -14.69
CA THR A 87 8.37 -7.75 -16.16
C THR A 87 7.96 -9.10 -16.71
N CYS A 88 7.13 -9.11 -17.72
CA CYS A 88 6.74 -10.32 -18.45
C CYS A 88 6.89 -10.12 -19.95
N TYR A 89 6.80 -11.22 -20.70
CA TYR A 89 6.91 -11.17 -22.16
C TYR A 89 5.57 -11.53 -22.80
N SER A 90 5.17 -10.74 -23.79
CA SER A 90 4.01 -11.06 -24.62
C SER A 90 4.28 -12.31 -25.46
N GLU A 91 3.22 -12.90 -26.02
CA GLU A 91 3.33 -14.03 -26.98
C GLU A 91 4.26 -13.73 -28.17
N LYS A 92 4.42 -12.47 -28.50
CA LYS A 92 5.33 -11.98 -29.57
C LYS A 92 6.74 -11.65 -29.05
N GLY A 93 7.09 -12.03 -27.81
CA GLY A 93 8.40 -11.79 -27.20
C GLY A 93 8.68 -10.34 -26.84
N ARG A 94 7.67 -9.46 -26.76
CA ARG A 94 7.83 -8.08 -26.34
C ARG A 94 7.76 -7.99 -24.82
N GLU A 95 8.76 -7.35 -24.22
CA GLU A 95 8.79 -7.08 -22.79
C GLU A 95 7.67 -6.12 -22.38
N MET A 96 7.01 -6.42 -21.27
CA MET A 96 5.90 -5.65 -20.70
C MET A 96 6.11 -5.49 -19.20
N GLU A 97 5.94 -4.28 -18.71
CA GLU A 97 5.97 -3.97 -17.29
C GLU A 97 4.68 -4.41 -16.60
N VAL A 98 4.83 -4.99 -15.40
CA VAL A 98 3.73 -5.39 -14.53
C VAL A 98 3.63 -4.40 -13.38
N TYR A 99 2.50 -3.76 -13.24
CA TYR A 99 2.22 -2.72 -12.26
C TYR A 99 1.46 -3.26 -11.05
N ALA A 100 1.68 -2.67 -9.89
CA ALA A 100 0.91 -2.86 -8.68
C ALA A 100 0.77 -1.54 -7.91
N ALA A 101 -0.25 -1.42 -7.07
CA ALA A 101 -0.32 -0.33 -6.10
C ALA A 101 0.81 -0.45 -5.07
N THR A 102 1.38 0.67 -4.67
CA THR A 102 2.35 0.72 -3.58
C THR A 102 1.68 0.29 -2.28
N ARG A 103 2.38 -0.50 -1.47
CA ARG A 103 1.83 -1.05 -0.21
C ARG A 103 1.99 -0.11 0.98
N ASP A 104 2.53 1.08 0.76
CA ASP A 104 2.73 2.07 1.81
C ASP A 104 1.43 2.84 2.03
N PRO A 105 0.72 2.63 3.15
CA PRO A 105 -0.52 3.35 3.42
C PRO A 105 -0.22 4.84 3.59
N LYS A 106 -1.01 5.68 2.92
CA LYS A 106 -0.90 7.13 2.97
C LYS A 106 -2.14 7.70 3.64
N VAL A 107 -1.93 8.56 4.63
CA VAL A 107 -3.02 9.28 5.32
C VAL A 107 -3.02 10.72 4.81
N VAL A 108 -4.10 11.11 4.13
CA VAL A 108 -4.29 12.48 3.65
C VAL A 108 -5.05 13.27 4.71
N VAL A 109 -4.46 14.39 5.11
CA VAL A 109 -5.05 15.31 6.07
C VAL A 109 -5.51 16.57 5.36
N LEU A 110 -6.81 16.85 5.45
CA LEU A 110 -7.39 18.11 4.98
C LEU A 110 -7.15 19.21 6.03
N GLY A 111 -5.91 19.61 6.15
CA GLY A 111 -5.41 20.64 7.06
C GLY A 111 -4.03 21.09 6.62
N THR A 112 -3.49 22.12 7.27
CA THR A 112 -2.17 22.64 6.97
C THR A 112 -1.13 21.98 7.86
N GLU A 113 0.15 22.05 7.47
CA GLU A 113 1.26 21.59 8.31
C GLU A 113 1.28 22.30 9.68
N ALA A 114 0.75 23.53 9.76
CA ALA A 114 0.60 24.26 11.03
C ALA A 114 -0.33 23.55 12.02
N ASP A 115 -1.31 22.77 11.52
CA ASP A 115 -2.26 22.02 12.34
C ASP A 115 -1.69 20.70 12.86
N GLN A 116 -0.47 20.33 12.48
CA GLN A 116 0.21 19.09 12.83
C GLN A 116 0.24 18.85 14.35
N LYS A 117 0.47 19.89 15.16
CA LYS A 117 0.51 19.77 16.62
C LYS A 117 -0.86 19.38 17.20
N ALA A 118 -1.93 19.96 16.68
CA ALA A 118 -3.30 19.63 17.09
C ALA A 118 -3.67 18.20 16.71
N LEU A 119 -3.28 17.79 15.50
CA LEU A 119 -3.50 16.45 14.98
C LEU A 119 -2.75 15.38 15.77
N ARG A 120 -1.44 15.59 16.04
CA ARG A 120 -0.64 14.69 16.88
C ARG A 120 -1.25 14.51 18.26
N LYS A 121 -1.78 15.59 18.85
CA LYS A 121 -2.46 15.56 20.16
C LYS A 121 -3.76 14.76 20.09
N ALA A 122 -4.53 14.89 19.00
CA ALA A 122 -5.75 14.11 18.79
C ALA A 122 -5.44 12.60 18.60
N PHE A 123 -4.47 12.26 17.76
CA PHE A 123 -4.04 10.88 17.56
C PHE A 123 -3.43 10.26 18.82
N ALA A 124 -2.62 10.99 19.58
CA ALA A 124 -2.09 10.51 20.85
C ALA A 124 -3.18 10.17 21.87
N ARG A 125 -4.28 10.96 21.89
CA ARG A 125 -5.46 10.66 22.73
C ARG A 125 -6.17 9.38 22.26
N MET A 126 -6.33 9.20 20.94
CA MET A 126 -6.96 8.00 20.38
C MET A 126 -6.08 6.76 20.62
N ALA A 127 -4.77 6.85 20.43
CA ALA A 127 -3.84 5.76 20.71
C ALA A 127 -3.83 5.38 22.19
N GLY A 128 -3.92 6.35 23.11
CA GLY A 128 -4.04 6.09 24.55
C GLY A 128 -5.32 5.36 24.92
N VAL A 129 -6.41 5.60 24.20
CA VAL A 129 -7.69 4.91 24.42
C VAL A 129 -7.70 3.49 23.83
N ILE A 130 -7.04 3.27 22.69
CA ILE A 130 -6.98 1.98 22.01
C ILE A 130 -5.86 1.10 22.57
N GLY A 131 -4.71 1.68 22.95
CA GLY A 131 -3.52 0.95 23.41
C GLY A 131 -3.70 0.31 24.78
N VAL A 132 -4.40 0.95 25.71
CA VAL A 132 -4.61 0.44 27.07
C VAL A 132 -5.41 -0.86 27.11
N PRO A 133 -6.56 -1.00 26.42
CA PRO A 133 -7.27 -2.28 26.40
C PRO A 133 -6.50 -3.38 25.64
N ALA A 134 -5.74 -3.06 24.58
CA ALA A 134 -4.94 -4.06 23.88
C ALA A 134 -3.81 -4.64 24.75
N VAL A 135 -3.14 -3.79 25.53
CA VAL A 135 -2.09 -4.23 26.48
C VAL A 135 -2.71 -5.05 27.62
N LEU A 136 -3.88 -4.69 28.12
CA LEU A 136 -4.59 -5.45 29.15
C LEU A 136 -5.04 -6.82 28.65
N ILE A 137 -5.53 -6.93 27.41
CA ILE A 137 -5.92 -8.20 26.79
C ILE A 137 -4.69 -9.11 26.62
N ALA A 138 -3.58 -8.59 26.09
CA ALA A 138 -2.34 -9.35 25.94
C ALA A 138 -1.75 -9.80 27.29
N ALA A 139 -1.83 -8.96 28.32
CA ALA A 139 -1.41 -9.33 29.68
C ALA A 139 -2.33 -10.40 30.29
N TRP A 140 -3.63 -10.32 30.04
CA TRP A 140 -4.60 -11.31 30.51
C TRP A 140 -4.38 -12.69 29.87
N GLU A 141 -4.13 -12.76 28.57
CA GLU A 141 -3.82 -14.01 27.89
C GLU A 141 -2.51 -14.63 28.37
N SER A 142 -1.50 -13.83 28.69
CA SER A 142 -0.24 -14.30 29.25
C SER A 142 -0.43 -14.90 30.63
N VAL A 143 -1.26 -14.33 31.50
CA VAL A 143 -1.54 -14.82 32.82
C VAL A 143 -2.37 -16.11 32.81
N THR A 144 -3.38 -16.18 31.94
CA THR A 144 -4.24 -17.37 31.83
C THR A 144 -3.53 -18.55 31.17
N GLY A 145 -2.60 -18.28 30.21
CA GLY A 145 -1.77 -19.32 29.60
C GLY A 145 -0.78 -19.97 30.55
N VAL A 146 -0.27 -19.21 31.50
CA VAL A 146 0.60 -19.75 32.58
C VAL A 146 -0.21 -20.58 33.59
N ALA A 147 -1.41 -20.15 33.94
CA ALA A 147 -2.27 -20.89 34.88
C ALA A 147 -2.69 -22.26 34.34
N LYS A 148 -2.93 -22.40 33.01
CA LYS A 148 -3.23 -23.69 32.39
C LYS A 148 -2.08 -24.69 32.42
N ARG A 149 -0.83 -24.21 32.32
CA ARG A 149 0.37 -25.09 32.34
C ARG A 149 0.71 -25.64 33.75
N VAL A 150 0.25 -24.98 34.78
CA VAL A 150 0.50 -25.42 36.19
C VAL A 150 -0.48 -26.52 36.64
N GLN A 151 -1.59 -26.70 35.95
CA GLN A 151 -2.62 -27.67 36.29
C GLN A 151 -2.48 -29.04 35.60
N GLU A 152 -1.50 -29.19 34.70
CA GLU A 152 -1.21 -30.45 33.97
C GLU A 152 0.06 -31.17 34.47
N HIS A 153 0.52 -30.90 35.71
CA HIS A 153 1.58 -31.65 36.38
C HIS A 153 1.10 -32.25 37.70
#